data_fedf7bebb48f7d859f11d76ab7d2e2a2
#
_entry.id   fedf7bebb48f7d859f11d76ab7d2e2a2
#
_cell.length_a   1.000
_cell.length_b   1.000
_cell.length_c   1.000
_cell.angle_alpha   90.00
_cell.angle_beta   90.00
_cell.angle_gamma   90.00
#
_symmetry.space_group_name_H-M   'P 1'
#
loop_
_entity.id
_entity.type
_entity.pdbx_description
1 polymer ?
#
loop_
_entity_poly.entity_id
_entity_poly.type
_entity_poly.pdbx_seq_one_letter_code
_entity_poly.pdbx_strand_id
1 'polypeptide(L)'
;MEEKRGAFKIVEVDRVEKLKELLEQDPADSFVQHALALEYVKSGDDPSAQKLFEDILQREPSYVGSYYHLAKLFERNGNIQEAIKWYEKGMKEAKKAGENHTYNELRSAYEELTF
;
A
#
# COMPACT_ATOMS: atom_id res chain seq x y z
N MET A 1 -3.28 -27.48 21.42
CA MET A 1 -2.22 -27.25 20.43
C MET A 1 -2.78 -26.82 19.10
N GLU A 2 -3.63 -27.63 18.53
CA GLU A 2 -4.31 -27.29 17.29
C GLU A 2 -5.19 -26.08 17.47
N GLU A 3 -5.79 -25.93 18.64
CA GLU A 3 -6.63 -24.79 18.97
C GLU A 3 -5.87 -23.48 18.88
N LYS A 4 -4.60 -23.43 19.28
CA LYS A 4 -3.78 -22.24 19.19
C LYS A 4 -3.51 -21.86 17.74
N ARG A 5 -3.23 -22.85 16.87
CA ARG A 5 -3.03 -22.59 15.45
C ARG A 5 -4.31 -22.11 14.80
N GLY A 6 -5.43 -22.75 15.16
CA GLY A 6 -6.73 -22.36 14.66
C GLY A 6 -7.07 -20.93 15.05
N ALA A 7 -6.84 -20.60 16.32
CA ALA A 7 -7.09 -19.26 16.85
C ALA A 7 -6.24 -18.21 16.12
N PHE A 8 -4.96 -18.51 15.87
CA PHE A 8 -4.06 -17.61 15.18
C PHE A 8 -4.54 -17.32 13.75
N LYS A 9 -4.91 -18.37 13.02
CA LYS A 9 -5.42 -18.23 11.66
C LYS A 9 -6.74 -17.45 11.64
N ILE A 10 -7.60 -17.72 12.59
CA ILE A 10 -8.88 -17.03 12.72
C ILE A 10 -8.66 -15.54 12.93
N VAL A 11 -7.67 -15.16 13.74
CA VAL A 11 -7.36 -13.76 14.00
C VAL A 11 -6.92 -13.05 12.70
N GLU A 12 -6.10 -13.69 11.87
CA GLU A 12 -5.68 -13.11 10.59
C GLU A 12 -6.84 -12.96 9.61
N VAL A 13 -7.68 -14.00 9.50
CA VAL A 13 -8.87 -13.98 8.67
C VAL A 13 -9.83 -12.91 9.16
N ASP A 14 -10.01 -12.81 10.49
CA ASP A 14 -10.85 -11.80 11.10
C ASP A 14 -10.39 -10.40 10.77
N ARG A 15 -9.09 -10.17 10.72
CA ARG A 15 -8.55 -8.84 10.42
C ARG A 15 -8.96 -8.40 9.00
N VAL A 16 -8.78 -9.27 8.02
CA VAL A 16 -9.18 -8.98 6.64
C VAL A 16 -10.70 -8.77 6.55
N GLU A 17 -11.47 -9.67 7.14
CA GLU A 17 -12.92 -9.57 7.13
C GLU A 17 -13.40 -8.29 7.83
N LYS A 18 -12.78 -7.93 8.94
CA LYS A 18 -13.12 -6.72 9.68
C LYS A 18 -12.86 -5.48 8.83
N LEU A 19 -11.72 -5.44 8.13
CA LEU A 19 -11.39 -4.33 7.24
C LEU A 19 -12.39 -4.23 6.09
N LYS A 20 -12.80 -5.37 5.54
CA LYS A 20 -13.81 -5.40 4.49
C LYS A 20 -15.17 -4.88 4.98
N GLU A 21 -15.55 -5.24 6.20
CA GLU A 21 -16.78 -4.75 6.81
C GLU A 21 -16.74 -3.23 6.98
N LEU A 22 -15.61 -2.70 7.42
CA LEU A 22 -15.45 -1.26 7.57
C LEU A 22 -15.58 -0.55 6.22
N LEU A 23 -15.05 -1.15 5.15
CA LEU A 23 -15.17 -0.59 3.81
C LEU A 23 -16.60 -0.65 3.26
N GLU A 24 -17.39 -1.61 3.70
CA GLU A 24 -18.82 -1.63 3.34
C GLU A 24 -19.53 -0.40 3.89
N GLN A 25 -19.15 0.03 5.08
CA GLN A 25 -19.74 1.21 5.73
C GLN A 25 -19.23 2.50 5.13
N ASP A 26 -17.95 2.55 4.77
CA ASP A 26 -17.32 3.72 4.17
C ASP A 26 -16.33 3.28 3.10
N PRO A 27 -16.79 3.09 1.86
CA PRO A 27 -15.93 2.59 0.77
C PRO A 27 -14.79 3.51 0.39
N ALA A 28 -14.85 4.77 0.79
CA ALA A 28 -13.83 5.77 0.45
C ALA A 28 -12.87 6.05 1.60
N ASP A 29 -12.83 5.20 2.61
CA ASP A 29 -11.90 5.36 3.73
C ASP A 29 -10.49 4.90 3.30
N SER A 30 -9.64 5.88 2.98
CA SER A 30 -8.28 5.61 2.51
C SER A 30 -7.43 4.86 3.52
N PHE A 31 -7.58 5.16 4.80
CA PHE A 31 -6.82 4.49 5.85
C PHE A 31 -7.17 2.98 5.89
N VAL A 32 -8.45 2.67 5.83
CA VAL A 32 -8.91 1.27 5.85
C VAL A 32 -8.49 0.56 4.56
N GLN A 33 -8.62 1.22 3.41
CA GLN A 33 -8.16 0.66 2.15
C GLN A 33 -6.66 0.36 2.18
N HIS A 34 -5.87 1.28 2.71
CA HIS A 34 -4.43 1.11 2.84
C HIS A 34 -4.11 -0.10 3.73
N ALA A 35 -4.78 -0.20 4.88
CA ALA A 35 -4.58 -1.32 5.80
C ALA A 35 -4.92 -2.67 5.14
N LEU A 36 -6.01 -2.73 4.38
CA LEU A 36 -6.40 -3.93 3.66
C LEU A 36 -5.39 -4.27 2.57
N ALA A 37 -4.91 -3.26 1.84
CA ALA A 37 -3.90 -3.46 0.81
C ALA A 37 -2.63 -4.07 1.41
N LEU A 38 -2.20 -3.62 2.58
CA LEU A 38 -1.03 -4.18 3.26
C LEU A 38 -1.24 -5.64 3.65
N GLU A 39 -2.46 -6.03 4.04
CA GLU A 39 -2.76 -7.43 4.31
C GLU A 39 -2.64 -8.28 3.04
N TYR A 40 -3.11 -7.76 1.92
CA TYR A 40 -2.96 -8.45 0.63
C TYR A 40 -1.49 -8.58 0.20
N VAL A 41 -0.68 -7.53 0.42
CA VAL A 41 0.77 -7.62 0.16
C VAL A 41 1.38 -8.76 0.97
N LYS A 42 1.02 -8.83 2.23
CA LYS A 42 1.52 -9.84 3.17
C LYS A 42 1.15 -11.26 2.75
N SER A 43 -0.05 -11.43 2.21
CA SER A 43 -0.52 -12.74 1.77
C SER A 43 -0.10 -13.09 0.33
N GLY A 44 0.57 -12.18 -0.35
CA GLY A 44 1.03 -12.40 -1.72
C GLY A 44 -0.01 -12.11 -2.79
N ASP A 45 -1.13 -11.49 -2.44
CA ASP A 45 -2.16 -11.12 -3.41
C ASP A 45 -1.87 -9.71 -3.93
N ASP A 46 -0.84 -9.61 -4.76
CA ASP A 46 -0.39 -8.34 -5.32
C ASP A 46 -1.46 -7.64 -6.19
N PRO A 47 -2.22 -8.33 -7.04
CA PRO A 47 -3.26 -7.65 -7.82
C PRO A 47 -4.30 -6.94 -6.98
N SER A 48 -4.77 -7.56 -5.91
CA SER A 48 -5.75 -6.94 -5.02
C SER A 48 -5.16 -5.74 -4.28
N ALA A 49 -3.91 -5.86 -3.82
CA ALA A 49 -3.20 -4.77 -3.16
C ALA A 49 -3.01 -3.59 -4.11
N GLN A 50 -2.56 -3.86 -5.34
CA GLN A 50 -2.33 -2.84 -6.35
C GLN A 50 -3.59 -2.04 -6.63
N LYS A 51 -4.70 -2.73 -6.80
CA LYS A 51 -5.98 -2.07 -7.09
C LYS A 51 -6.38 -1.11 -5.97
N LEU A 52 -6.24 -1.54 -4.72
CA LEU A 52 -6.57 -0.69 -3.58
C LEU A 52 -5.69 0.54 -3.49
N PHE A 53 -4.37 0.37 -3.67
CA PHE A 53 -3.46 1.51 -3.65
C PHE A 53 -3.76 2.49 -4.79
N GLU A 54 -4.06 1.97 -5.98
CA GLU A 54 -4.40 2.83 -7.12
C GLU A 54 -5.69 3.59 -6.86
N ASP A 55 -6.70 2.93 -6.30
CA ASP A 55 -7.97 3.58 -5.96
C ASP A 55 -7.77 4.71 -4.96
N ILE A 56 -6.95 4.47 -3.92
CA ILE A 56 -6.63 5.50 -2.93
C ILE A 56 -6.00 6.71 -3.62
N LEU A 57 -4.97 6.49 -4.40
CA LEU A 57 -4.17 7.59 -4.96
C LEU A 57 -4.89 8.31 -6.10
N GLN A 58 -5.83 7.66 -6.75
CA GLN A 58 -6.68 8.32 -7.75
C GLN A 58 -7.63 9.29 -7.06
N ARG A 59 -8.20 8.90 -5.94
CA ARG A 59 -9.15 9.70 -5.18
C ARG A 59 -8.45 10.75 -4.32
N GLU A 60 -7.33 10.38 -3.73
CA GLU A 60 -6.63 11.19 -2.75
C GLU A 60 -5.11 11.16 -2.98
N PRO A 61 -4.63 11.94 -3.99
CA PRO A 61 -3.20 11.95 -4.32
C PRO A 61 -2.28 12.37 -3.17
N SER A 62 -2.81 13.08 -2.19
CA SER A 62 -2.06 13.52 -1.02
C SER A 62 -1.88 12.43 0.04
N TYR A 63 -2.44 11.25 -0.17
CA TYR A 63 -2.27 10.12 0.76
C TYR A 63 -0.90 9.48 0.54
N VAL A 64 0.14 10.17 1.03
CA VAL A 64 1.53 9.90 0.65
C VAL A 64 2.05 8.53 1.06
N GLY A 65 1.46 7.92 2.09
CA GLY A 65 1.90 6.61 2.57
C GLY A 65 1.70 5.45 1.60
N SER A 66 0.82 5.61 0.60
CA SER A 66 0.54 4.52 -0.34
C SER A 66 1.50 4.45 -1.52
N TYR A 67 2.20 5.54 -1.84
CA TYR A 67 3.09 5.56 -3.02
C TYR A 67 4.24 4.56 -2.92
N TYR A 68 4.89 4.49 -1.76
CA TYR A 68 6.02 3.58 -1.55
C TYR A 68 5.59 2.14 -1.79
N HIS A 69 4.49 1.74 -1.20
CA HIS A 69 4.00 0.36 -1.30
C HIS A 69 3.57 0.00 -2.71
N LEU A 70 2.90 0.93 -3.40
CA LEU A 70 2.48 0.69 -4.78
C LEU A 70 3.69 0.55 -5.69
N ALA A 71 4.66 1.46 -5.57
CA ALA A 71 5.88 1.39 -6.37
C ALA A 71 6.64 0.09 -6.12
N LYS A 72 6.70 -0.37 -4.85
CA LYS A 72 7.35 -1.63 -4.51
C LYS A 72 6.67 -2.83 -5.17
N LEU A 73 5.35 -2.80 -5.29
CA LEU A 73 4.62 -3.87 -5.99
C LEU A 73 5.02 -3.95 -7.46
N PHE A 74 5.08 -2.81 -8.13
CA PHE A 74 5.50 -2.77 -9.54
C PHE A 74 6.94 -3.25 -9.69
N GLU A 75 7.82 -2.82 -8.79
CA GLU A 75 9.23 -3.21 -8.78
C GLU A 75 9.35 -4.73 -8.63
N ARG A 76 8.67 -5.31 -7.66
CA ARG A 76 8.67 -6.74 -7.38
C ARG A 76 8.16 -7.55 -8.56
N ASN A 77 7.20 -7.02 -9.29
CA ASN A 77 6.60 -7.69 -10.44
C ASN A 77 7.32 -7.39 -11.75
N GLY A 78 8.48 -6.77 -11.68
CA GLY A 78 9.33 -6.53 -12.84
C GLY A 78 8.96 -5.31 -13.68
N ASN A 79 7.97 -4.53 -13.26
CA ASN A 79 7.55 -3.36 -14.00
C ASN A 79 8.26 -2.12 -13.45
N ILE A 80 9.54 -2.01 -13.81
CA ILE A 80 10.44 -0.98 -13.26
C ILE A 80 10.00 0.42 -13.67
N GLN A 81 9.55 0.60 -14.90
CA GLN A 81 9.14 1.93 -15.38
C GLN A 81 7.94 2.47 -14.58
N GLU A 82 6.96 1.62 -14.30
CA GLU A 82 5.83 2.03 -13.46
C GLU A 82 6.28 2.32 -12.03
N ALA A 83 7.20 1.51 -11.50
CA ALA A 83 7.73 1.75 -10.16
C ALA A 83 8.37 3.13 -10.07
N ILE A 84 9.22 3.48 -11.02
CA ILE A 84 9.89 4.78 -11.07
C ILE A 84 8.86 5.91 -11.09
N LYS A 85 7.84 5.77 -11.91
CA LYS A 85 6.78 6.76 -12.06
C LYS A 85 6.05 7.01 -10.72
N TRP A 86 5.73 5.94 -9.99
CA TRP A 86 5.03 6.08 -8.71
C TRP A 86 5.93 6.63 -7.61
N TYR A 87 7.22 6.28 -7.61
CA TYR A 87 8.17 6.92 -6.71
C TYR A 87 8.25 8.42 -6.97
N GLU A 88 8.32 8.83 -8.24
CA GLU A 88 8.40 10.26 -8.60
C GLU A 88 7.15 11.01 -8.17
N LYS A 89 5.98 10.45 -8.43
CA LYS A 89 4.72 11.06 -8.00
C LYS A 89 4.65 11.20 -6.49
N GLY A 90 5.08 10.15 -5.79
CA GLY A 90 5.09 10.15 -4.33
C GLY A 90 6.02 11.20 -3.75
N MET A 91 7.22 11.34 -4.33
CA MET A 91 8.18 12.36 -3.90
C MET A 91 7.58 13.76 -4.05
N LYS A 92 6.93 14.01 -5.16
CA LYS A 92 6.30 15.31 -5.42
C LYS A 92 5.21 15.60 -4.39
N GLU A 93 4.33 14.64 -4.13
CA GLU A 93 3.26 14.82 -3.15
C GLU A 93 3.76 14.93 -1.73
N ALA A 94 4.76 14.15 -1.37
CA ALA A 94 5.36 14.20 -0.03
C ALA A 94 6.02 15.56 0.21
N LYS A 95 6.71 16.09 -0.79
CA LYS A 95 7.33 17.41 -0.70
C LYS A 95 6.29 18.51 -0.52
N LYS A 96 5.20 18.44 -1.29
CA LYS A 96 4.08 19.37 -1.18
C LYS A 96 3.47 19.35 0.23
N ALA A 97 3.36 18.17 0.82
CA ALA A 97 2.77 17.99 2.14
C ALA A 97 3.73 18.29 3.29
N GLY A 98 5.00 18.53 3.01
CA GLY A 98 6.02 18.75 4.04
C GLY A 98 6.39 17.45 4.77
N GLU A 99 6.12 16.30 4.19
CA GLU A 99 6.41 14.99 4.75
C GLU A 99 7.83 14.56 4.41
N ASN A 100 8.80 15.15 5.12
CA ASN A 100 10.22 14.94 4.80
C ASN A 100 10.68 13.50 4.95
N HIS A 101 10.20 12.80 5.98
CA HIS A 101 10.58 11.41 6.20
C HIS A 101 10.11 10.53 5.03
N THR A 102 8.86 10.68 4.65
CA THR A 102 8.28 9.93 3.53
C THR A 102 8.99 10.27 2.22
N TYR A 103 9.28 11.56 2.01
CA TYR A 103 10.04 12.00 0.83
C TYR A 103 11.40 11.29 0.75
N ASN A 104 12.13 11.25 1.86
CA ASN A 104 13.45 10.62 1.89
C ASN A 104 13.40 9.13 1.64
N GLU A 105 12.38 8.43 2.16
CA GLU A 105 12.18 7.01 1.88
C GLU A 105 11.94 6.75 0.39
N LEU A 106 11.05 7.53 -0.20
CA LEU A 106 10.72 7.41 -1.62
C LEU A 106 11.94 7.72 -2.49
N ARG A 107 12.67 8.76 -2.15
CA ARG A 107 13.88 9.16 -2.86
C ARG A 107 14.93 8.07 -2.83
N SER A 108 15.15 7.48 -1.66
CA SER A 108 16.11 6.39 -1.48
C SER A 108 15.80 5.22 -2.39
N ALA A 109 14.55 4.78 -2.40
CA ALA A 109 14.10 3.68 -3.25
C ALA A 109 14.19 4.03 -4.74
N TYR A 110 13.83 5.26 -5.08
CA TYR A 110 13.92 5.76 -6.45
C TYR A 110 15.37 5.75 -6.96
N GLU A 111 16.30 6.20 -6.12
CA GLU A 111 17.72 6.26 -6.49
C GLU A 111 18.31 4.86 -6.71
N GLU A 112 17.86 3.87 -5.97
CA GLU A 112 18.29 2.49 -6.17
C GLU A 112 17.93 1.96 -7.55
N LEU A 113 16.82 2.45 -8.13
CA LEU A 113 16.38 2.00 -9.44
C LEU A 113 16.97 2.82 -10.59
N THR A 114 17.45 4.02 -10.32
CA THR A 114 17.87 4.95 -11.37
C THR A 114 19.39 5.19 -11.41
N PHE A 115 20.09 4.72 -10.41
CA PHE A 115 21.57 4.82 -10.34
C PHE A 115 22.25 3.43 -10.22
#